data_3292be20ad62ab1fa1daeccdd26d9f08
#
_entry.id   3292be20ad62ab1fa1daeccdd26d9f08
#
_cell.length_a   1.000
_cell.length_b   1.000
_cell.length_c   1.000
_cell.angle_alpha   90.00
_cell.angle_beta   90.00
_cell.angle_gamma   90.00
#
_symmetry.space_group_name_H-M   'P 1'
#
loop_
_entity.id
_entity.type
_entity.pdbx_description
1 polymer ?
#
loop_
_entity_poly.entity_id
_entity_poly.type
_entity_poly.pdbx_seq_one_letter_code
_entity_poly.pdbx_strand_id
1 'polypeptide(L)'
;MLRVDVLTLFPELITVPLSQSIMGRAAEAGLIEVRAHQLRDWTHDKYRRTDDYLCGGGQGMLMKCEPIFEAIEELRQENTKVILMTPQGRVFRQPVAEELAAPCMEGGDAHYIFLCGHYEGVDQRVIDTLVDMEISIGDYILTNGAIDRKSVV
;
A
#
# COMPACT_ATOMS: atom_id res chain seq x y z
N MET A 1 12.23 12.52 7.93
CA MET A 1 12.00 11.06 8.19
C MET A 1 10.99 10.53 7.18
N LEU A 2 11.19 9.33 6.64
CA LEU A 2 10.21 8.66 5.78
C LEU A 2 9.33 7.74 6.63
N ARG A 3 8.02 7.98 6.63
CA ARG A 3 7.03 7.10 7.22
C ARG A 3 6.21 6.39 6.14
N VAL A 4 6.05 5.09 6.30
CA VAL A 4 5.31 4.23 5.38
C VAL A 4 4.34 3.36 6.16
N ASP A 5 3.06 3.57 5.96
CA ASP A 5 1.99 2.69 6.43
C ASP A 5 1.53 1.79 5.27
N VAL A 6 1.40 0.49 5.51
CA VAL A 6 1.06 -0.48 4.48
C VAL A 6 -0.21 -1.21 4.83
N LEU A 7 -1.24 -1.01 4.04
CA LEU A 7 -2.50 -1.74 4.12
C LEU A 7 -2.41 -3.03 3.30
N THR A 8 -2.48 -4.17 3.96
CA THR A 8 -2.33 -5.49 3.33
C THR A 8 -3.16 -6.55 4.04
N LEU A 9 -3.41 -7.68 3.38
CA LEU A 9 -3.98 -8.87 4.00
C LEU A 9 -2.92 -9.78 4.66
N PHE A 10 -1.62 -9.49 4.43
CA PHE A 10 -0.49 -10.31 4.88
C PHE A 10 0.65 -9.45 5.43
N PRO A 11 0.50 -8.85 6.63
CA PRO A 11 1.51 -7.96 7.22
C PRO A 11 2.91 -8.58 7.34
N GLU A 12 2.98 -9.90 7.56
CA GLU A 12 4.25 -10.63 7.73
C GLU A 12 5.12 -10.59 6.47
N LEU A 13 4.51 -10.52 5.29
CA LEU A 13 5.25 -10.39 4.03
C LEU A 13 5.99 -9.05 3.92
N ILE A 14 5.61 -8.10 4.76
CA ILE A 14 6.19 -6.76 4.81
C ILE A 14 7.20 -6.63 5.96
N THR A 15 6.77 -6.95 7.16
CA THR A 15 7.55 -6.70 8.38
C THR A 15 8.85 -7.49 8.42
N VAL A 16 8.80 -8.78 8.08
CA VAL A 16 9.97 -9.65 8.17
C VAL A 16 11.10 -9.23 7.22
N PRO A 17 10.89 -9.01 5.91
CA PRO A 17 11.96 -8.59 5.02
C PRO A 17 12.51 -7.19 5.33
N LEU A 18 11.67 -6.26 5.77
CA LEU A 18 12.08 -4.88 6.02
C LEU A 18 12.75 -4.67 7.38
N SER A 19 12.70 -5.66 8.27
CA SER A 19 13.47 -5.64 9.54
C SER A 19 14.94 -6.04 9.38
N GLN A 20 15.37 -6.40 8.17
CA GLN A 20 16.71 -6.96 7.94
C GLN A 20 17.64 -5.99 7.22
N SER A 21 18.95 -6.22 7.37
CA SER A 21 20.02 -5.58 6.59
C SER A 21 19.99 -4.04 6.66
N ILE A 22 20.09 -3.38 5.52
CA ILE A 22 20.14 -1.91 5.42
C ILE A 22 18.82 -1.26 5.86
N MET A 23 17.68 -1.89 5.60
CA MET A 23 16.37 -1.39 6.00
C MET A 23 16.21 -1.40 7.52
N GLY A 24 16.59 -2.49 8.18
CA GLY A 24 16.59 -2.57 9.65
C GLY A 24 17.47 -1.50 10.30
N ARG A 25 18.69 -1.29 9.77
CA ARG A 25 19.59 -0.24 10.25
C ARG A 25 19.05 1.18 10.04
N ALA A 26 18.37 1.42 8.91
CA ALA A 26 17.74 2.71 8.66
C ALA A 26 16.58 2.98 9.61
N ALA A 27 15.81 1.95 9.95
CA ALA A 27 14.74 2.03 10.95
C ALA A 27 15.31 2.29 12.36
N GLU A 28 16.34 1.58 12.78
CA GLU A 28 17.04 1.80 14.06
C GLU A 28 17.63 3.21 14.17
N ALA A 29 18.11 3.77 13.06
CA ALA A 29 18.61 5.15 13.00
C ALA A 29 17.49 6.21 12.94
N GLY A 30 16.21 5.82 12.92
CA GLY A 30 15.07 6.73 12.83
C GLY A 30 14.94 7.47 11.48
N LEU A 31 15.56 6.94 10.42
CA LEU A 31 15.48 7.51 9.07
C LEU A 31 14.19 7.10 8.37
N ILE A 32 13.72 5.88 8.64
CA ILE A 32 12.49 5.32 8.11
C ILE A 32 11.65 4.69 9.22
N GLU A 33 10.33 4.73 9.06
CA GLU A 33 9.38 3.99 9.88
C GLU A 33 8.42 3.26 8.95
N VAL A 34 8.40 1.92 8.99
CA VAL A 34 7.47 1.11 8.20
C VAL A 34 6.54 0.33 9.13
N ARG A 35 5.24 0.55 8.96
CA ARG A 35 4.19 -0.14 9.70
C ARG A 35 3.30 -0.91 8.72
N ALA A 36 3.13 -2.20 8.94
CA ALA A 36 2.21 -3.02 8.16
C ALA A 36 0.93 -3.28 8.97
N HIS A 37 -0.20 -3.00 8.35
CA HIS A 37 -1.52 -3.08 8.97
C HIS A 37 -2.34 -4.19 8.30
N GLN A 38 -2.99 -5.01 9.13
CA GLN A 38 -3.93 -6.02 8.66
C GLN A 38 -5.26 -5.36 8.27
N LEU A 39 -5.58 -5.31 6.99
CA LEU A 39 -6.81 -4.66 6.51
C LEU A 39 -8.10 -5.23 7.13
N ARG A 40 -8.08 -6.48 7.57
CA ARG A 40 -9.23 -7.09 8.28
C ARG A 40 -9.55 -6.43 9.62
N ASP A 41 -8.67 -5.63 10.18
CA ASP A 41 -8.92 -4.95 11.47
C ASP A 41 -9.98 -3.85 11.35
N TRP A 42 -10.23 -3.36 10.13
CA TRP A 42 -11.30 -2.39 9.81
C TRP A 42 -12.56 -3.05 9.22
N THR A 43 -12.77 -4.34 9.45
CA THR A 43 -14.01 -5.02 9.08
C THR A 43 -14.89 -5.25 10.30
N HIS A 44 -16.19 -5.03 10.15
CA HIS A 44 -17.17 -5.11 11.26
C HIS A 44 -18.05 -6.35 11.20
N ASP A 45 -17.91 -7.16 10.15
CA ASP A 45 -18.67 -8.39 10.02
C ASP A 45 -18.01 -9.56 10.78
N LYS A 46 -18.82 -10.54 11.19
CA LYS A 46 -18.39 -11.72 11.95
C LYS A 46 -17.23 -12.49 11.28
N TYR A 47 -17.17 -12.46 9.97
CA TYR A 47 -16.18 -13.22 9.18
C TYR A 47 -14.98 -12.39 8.77
N ARG A 48 -14.93 -11.11 9.13
CA ARG A 48 -13.86 -10.17 8.80
C ARG A 48 -13.53 -10.15 7.29
N ARG A 49 -14.59 -10.12 6.46
CA ARG A 49 -14.47 -10.17 5.00
C ARG A 49 -14.02 -8.84 4.43
N THR A 50 -12.99 -8.90 3.62
CA THR A 50 -12.40 -7.74 2.91
C THR A 50 -12.71 -7.75 1.42
N ASP A 51 -13.51 -8.71 0.96
CA ASP A 51 -13.80 -8.98 -0.44
C ASP A 51 -15.30 -9.12 -0.69
N ASP A 52 -15.72 -8.85 -1.92
CA ASP A 52 -17.10 -8.98 -2.39
C ASP A 52 -17.13 -9.42 -3.86
N TYR A 53 -18.28 -9.85 -4.33
CA TYR A 53 -18.46 -10.22 -5.74
C TYR A 53 -18.37 -9.01 -6.66
N LEU A 54 -17.90 -9.26 -7.89
CA LEU A 54 -17.88 -8.25 -8.94
C LEU A 54 -19.29 -7.77 -9.29
N CYS A 55 -19.49 -6.45 -9.32
CA CYS A 55 -20.73 -5.86 -9.83
C CYS A 55 -20.91 -6.20 -11.32
N GLY A 56 -22.06 -6.81 -11.66
CA GLY A 56 -22.36 -7.18 -13.05
C GLY A 56 -22.09 -8.64 -13.40
N GLY A 57 -21.63 -9.45 -12.46
CA GLY A 57 -21.36 -10.88 -12.65
C GLY A 57 -20.02 -11.11 -13.36
N GLY A 58 -19.23 -11.98 -12.85
CA GLY A 58 -17.92 -12.38 -13.34
C GLY A 58 -17.32 -13.38 -12.37
N GLN A 59 -16.27 -14.06 -12.77
CA GLN A 59 -15.48 -14.90 -11.86
C GLN A 59 -14.48 -14.01 -11.13
N GLY A 60 -14.32 -14.24 -9.82
CA GLY A 60 -13.38 -13.54 -8.97
C GLY A 60 -14.04 -12.66 -7.92
N MET A 61 -13.23 -12.05 -7.08
CA MET A 61 -13.62 -11.21 -5.96
C MET A 61 -12.91 -9.86 -6.08
N LEU A 62 -13.54 -8.82 -5.54
CA LEU A 62 -12.99 -7.47 -5.48
C LEU A 62 -12.79 -7.07 -4.03
N MET A 63 -11.73 -6.34 -3.72
CA MET A 63 -11.54 -5.78 -2.39
C MET A 63 -12.60 -4.71 -2.12
N LYS A 64 -13.27 -4.84 -0.97
CA LYS A 64 -14.31 -3.90 -0.53
C LYS A 64 -13.75 -2.52 -0.25
N CYS A 65 -14.54 -1.51 -0.55
CA CYS A 65 -14.16 -0.12 -0.28
C CYS A 65 -14.23 0.25 1.21
N GLU A 66 -15.21 -0.24 1.97
CA GLU A 66 -15.47 0.18 3.35
C GLU A 66 -14.24 0.05 4.26
N PRO A 67 -13.59 -1.14 4.41
CA PRO A 67 -12.43 -1.26 5.28
C PRO A 67 -11.22 -0.45 4.79
N ILE A 68 -11.12 -0.22 3.48
CA ILE A 68 -10.04 0.59 2.92
C ILE A 68 -10.26 2.07 3.24
N PHE A 69 -11.50 2.57 3.12
CA PHE A 69 -11.84 3.95 3.47
C PHE A 69 -11.54 4.22 4.94
N GLU A 70 -12.03 3.37 5.85
CA GLU A 70 -11.82 3.52 7.29
C GLU A 70 -10.33 3.48 7.66
N ALA A 71 -9.58 2.53 7.10
CA ALA A 71 -8.15 2.42 7.35
C ALA A 71 -7.37 3.67 6.89
N ILE A 72 -7.66 4.15 5.68
CA ILE A 72 -6.98 5.34 5.14
C ILE A 72 -7.37 6.59 5.92
N GLU A 73 -8.63 6.77 6.29
CA GLU A 73 -9.09 7.89 7.11
C GLU A 73 -8.41 7.93 8.48
N GLU A 74 -8.24 6.77 9.12
CA GLU A 74 -7.56 6.66 10.42
C GLU A 74 -6.06 6.96 10.34
N LEU A 75 -5.40 6.48 9.29
CA LEU A 75 -3.94 6.60 9.15
C LEU A 75 -3.49 7.91 8.49
N ARG A 76 -4.36 8.57 7.75
CA ARG A 76 -4.04 9.74 6.94
C ARG A 76 -3.64 10.94 7.81
N GLN A 77 -2.59 11.62 7.39
CA GLN A 77 -2.11 12.89 7.93
C GLN A 77 -2.18 13.97 6.83
N GLU A 78 -1.92 15.24 7.19
CA GLU A 78 -2.07 16.38 6.28
C GLU A 78 -1.31 16.23 4.95
N ASN A 79 -0.10 15.65 4.98
CA ASN A 79 0.76 15.48 3.79
C ASN A 79 0.86 14.02 3.33
N THR A 80 -0.11 13.19 3.67
CA THR A 80 -0.11 11.78 3.26
C THR A 80 -0.44 11.64 1.77
N LYS A 81 0.35 10.84 1.05
CA LYS A 81 -0.01 10.34 -0.28
C LYS A 81 -0.38 8.87 -0.20
N VAL A 82 -1.50 8.52 -0.82
CA VAL A 82 -1.99 7.14 -0.94
C VAL A 82 -1.55 6.56 -2.27
N ILE A 83 -0.83 5.45 -2.21
CA ILE A 83 -0.25 4.79 -3.37
C ILE A 83 -0.86 3.39 -3.51
N LEU A 84 -1.52 3.13 -4.64
CA LEU A 84 -2.03 1.80 -4.97
C LEU A 84 -0.98 1.03 -5.77
N MET A 85 -0.67 -0.18 -5.31
CA MET A 85 0.15 -1.13 -6.06
C MET A 85 -0.74 -1.90 -7.05
N THR A 86 -0.55 -1.66 -8.34
CA THR A 86 -1.36 -2.23 -9.42
C THR A 86 -0.55 -2.42 -10.70
N PRO A 87 -0.77 -3.49 -11.49
CA PRO A 87 -0.08 -3.67 -12.77
C PRO A 87 -0.36 -2.56 -13.80
N GLN A 88 -1.46 -1.82 -13.63
CA GLN A 88 -1.88 -0.73 -14.53
C GLN A 88 -1.21 0.61 -14.21
N GLY A 89 -0.53 0.71 -13.07
CA GLY A 89 0.08 1.93 -12.61
C GLY A 89 1.35 2.34 -13.38
N ARG A 90 1.85 3.52 -13.07
CA ARG A 90 3.13 4.01 -13.58
C ARG A 90 4.25 3.04 -13.18
N VAL A 91 5.05 2.61 -14.16
CA VAL A 91 6.15 1.67 -13.89
C VAL A 91 7.17 2.29 -12.94
N PHE A 92 7.45 1.61 -11.84
CA PHE A 92 8.44 2.01 -10.85
C PHE A 92 9.84 1.95 -11.46
N ARG A 93 10.47 3.10 -11.57
CA ARG A 93 11.84 3.28 -12.07
C ARG A 93 12.55 4.28 -11.18
N GLN A 94 13.87 4.40 -11.36
CA GLN A 94 14.70 5.31 -10.56
C GLN A 94 14.12 6.73 -10.40
N PRO A 95 13.59 7.40 -11.45
CA PRO A 95 12.97 8.71 -11.26
C PRO A 95 11.76 8.75 -10.33
N VAL A 96 10.97 7.65 -10.29
CA VAL A 96 9.82 7.55 -9.35
C VAL A 96 10.32 7.39 -7.92
N ALA A 97 11.37 6.59 -7.70
CA ALA A 97 11.98 6.44 -6.39
C ALA A 97 12.55 7.77 -5.89
N GLU A 98 13.23 8.53 -6.76
CA GLU A 98 13.75 9.86 -6.44
C GLU A 98 12.63 10.86 -6.13
N GLU A 99 11.53 10.85 -6.88
CA GLU A 99 10.34 11.65 -6.63
C GLU A 99 9.75 11.39 -5.23
N LEU A 100 9.63 10.11 -4.85
CA LEU A 100 9.11 9.73 -3.55
C LEU A 100 10.09 10.02 -2.40
N ALA A 101 11.40 9.97 -2.66
CA ALA A 101 12.42 10.26 -1.65
C ALA A 101 12.71 11.76 -1.49
N ALA A 102 12.40 12.58 -2.49
CA ALA A 102 12.76 13.99 -2.56
C ALA A 102 12.40 14.79 -1.29
N PRO A 103 11.18 14.68 -0.70
CA PRO A 103 10.85 15.44 0.50
C PRO A 103 11.80 15.14 1.67
N CYS A 104 12.22 13.88 1.84
CA CYS A 104 13.14 13.49 2.91
C CYS A 104 14.58 13.91 2.61
N MET A 105 15.00 13.88 1.36
CA MET A 105 16.33 14.30 0.93
C MET A 105 16.54 15.82 1.08
N GLU A 106 15.48 16.58 0.97
CA GLU A 106 15.45 18.03 1.19
C GLU A 106 15.32 18.43 2.69
N GLY A 107 15.40 17.44 3.59
CA GLY A 107 15.36 17.66 5.04
C GLY A 107 13.96 17.75 5.65
N GLY A 108 12.92 17.44 4.86
CA GLY A 108 11.54 17.33 5.32
C GLY A 108 11.15 15.92 5.73
N ASP A 109 9.86 15.75 5.95
CA ASP A 109 9.22 14.47 6.25
C ASP A 109 8.30 14.06 5.08
N ALA A 110 8.17 12.75 4.86
CA ALA A 110 7.20 12.18 3.93
C ALA A 110 6.39 11.10 4.61
N HIS A 111 5.10 11.03 4.28
CA HIS A 111 4.20 9.97 4.72
C HIS A 111 3.46 9.36 3.55
N TYR A 112 3.63 8.05 3.39
CA TYR A 112 2.97 7.27 2.34
C TYR A 112 2.12 6.17 2.94
N ILE A 113 0.90 6.00 2.41
CA ILE A 113 0.07 4.82 2.64
C ILE A 113 0.11 3.97 1.38
N PHE A 114 0.71 2.79 1.45
CA PHE A 114 0.68 1.82 0.36
C PHE A 114 -0.51 0.89 0.52
N LEU A 115 -1.40 0.88 -0.45
CA LEU A 115 -2.50 -0.07 -0.56
C LEU A 115 -2.05 -1.24 -1.44
N CYS A 116 -1.92 -2.41 -0.83
CA CYS A 116 -1.55 -3.64 -1.52
C CYS A 116 -2.80 -4.37 -1.97
N GLY A 117 -3.10 -4.32 -3.27
CA GLY A 117 -4.21 -5.03 -3.88
C GLY A 117 -4.09 -6.55 -3.73
N HIS A 118 -5.23 -7.22 -3.74
CA HIS A 118 -5.39 -8.66 -3.76
C HIS A 118 -6.62 -9.02 -4.60
N TYR A 119 -6.85 -10.32 -4.86
CA TYR A 119 -7.95 -10.80 -5.71
C TYR A 119 -7.87 -10.22 -7.13
N GLU A 120 -9.02 -9.83 -7.72
CA GLU A 120 -9.09 -9.23 -9.06
C GLU A 120 -8.83 -7.71 -9.06
N GLY A 121 -8.66 -7.11 -7.89
CA GLY A 121 -8.37 -5.69 -7.73
C GLY A 121 -9.10 -5.03 -6.58
N VAL A 122 -9.11 -3.71 -6.61
CA VAL A 122 -9.71 -2.83 -5.61
C VAL A 122 -10.93 -2.16 -6.22
N ASP A 123 -11.98 -1.94 -5.42
CA ASP A 123 -13.17 -1.21 -5.85
C ASP A 123 -12.80 0.16 -6.45
N GLN A 124 -13.36 0.47 -7.61
CA GLN A 124 -13.02 1.70 -8.36
C GLN A 124 -13.27 2.97 -7.54
N ARG A 125 -14.23 2.96 -6.62
CA ARG A 125 -14.50 4.11 -5.75
C ARG A 125 -13.32 4.48 -4.87
N VAL A 126 -12.49 3.50 -4.46
CA VAL A 126 -11.26 3.75 -3.71
C VAL A 126 -10.25 4.49 -4.58
N ILE A 127 -10.09 4.03 -5.83
CA ILE A 127 -9.14 4.63 -6.77
C ILE A 127 -9.53 6.08 -7.06
N ASP A 128 -10.79 6.32 -7.39
CA ASP A 128 -11.30 7.62 -7.78
C ASP A 128 -11.28 8.67 -6.65
N THR A 129 -11.32 8.21 -5.38
CA THR A 129 -11.52 9.11 -4.22
C THR A 129 -10.29 9.27 -3.34
N LEU A 130 -9.49 8.21 -3.18
CA LEU A 130 -8.44 8.17 -2.16
C LEU A 130 -7.04 8.02 -2.71
N VAL A 131 -6.88 7.44 -3.91
CA VAL A 131 -5.56 7.13 -4.47
C VAL A 131 -4.96 8.36 -5.15
N ASP A 132 -3.78 8.77 -4.70
CA ASP A 132 -3.03 9.87 -5.29
C ASP A 132 -2.11 9.39 -6.43
N MET A 133 -1.68 8.13 -6.38
CA MET A 133 -0.75 7.55 -7.36
C MET A 133 -0.96 6.04 -7.48
N GLU A 134 -0.89 5.54 -8.71
CA GLU A 134 -0.83 4.10 -9.01
C GLU A 134 0.57 3.72 -9.48
N ILE A 135 1.15 2.69 -8.87
CA ILE A 135 2.52 2.23 -9.17
C ILE A 135 2.50 0.75 -9.54
N SER A 136 3.25 0.41 -10.60
CA SER A 136 3.52 -0.96 -11.04
C SER A 136 5.02 -1.25 -10.97
N ILE A 137 5.42 -2.42 -10.50
CA ILE A 137 6.82 -2.84 -10.54
C ILE A 137 7.22 -3.47 -11.88
N GLY A 138 6.29 -3.69 -12.79
CA GLY A 138 6.55 -4.25 -14.11
C GLY A 138 5.28 -4.67 -14.84
N ASP A 139 5.42 -5.01 -16.10
CA ASP A 139 4.35 -5.49 -16.97
C ASP A 139 4.07 -6.99 -16.75
N TYR A 140 3.63 -7.32 -15.54
CA TYR A 140 3.23 -8.67 -15.12
C TYR A 140 2.32 -8.62 -13.91
N ILE A 141 1.53 -9.66 -13.70
CA ILE A 141 0.58 -9.78 -12.60
C ILE A 141 1.17 -10.70 -11.53
N LEU A 142 1.18 -10.26 -10.28
CA LEU A 142 1.53 -11.05 -9.11
C LEU A 142 0.27 -11.41 -8.30
N THR A 143 0.39 -12.39 -7.44
CA THR A 143 -0.75 -12.89 -6.63
C THR A 143 -1.26 -11.90 -5.58
N ASN A 144 -0.45 -10.92 -5.22
CA ASN A 144 -0.84 -9.84 -4.32
C ASN A 144 0.15 -8.66 -4.38
N GLY A 145 -0.33 -7.45 -4.08
CA GLY A 145 0.45 -6.22 -4.08
C GLY A 145 1.51 -6.14 -2.96
N ALA A 146 1.46 -7.00 -1.95
CA ALA A 146 2.47 -7.02 -0.89
C ALA A 146 3.83 -7.52 -1.39
N ILE A 147 3.86 -8.40 -2.41
CA ILE A 147 5.08 -8.84 -3.07
C ILE A 147 5.63 -7.73 -3.97
N ASP A 148 4.77 -7.06 -4.70
CA ASP A 148 5.12 -5.92 -5.56
C ASP A 148 5.87 -4.84 -4.79
N ARG A 149 5.43 -4.58 -3.59
CA ARG A 149 5.94 -3.51 -2.74
C ARG A 149 7.36 -3.71 -2.24
N LYS A 150 7.86 -4.93 -2.15
CA LYS A 150 9.27 -5.20 -1.80
C LYS A 150 10.27 -4.46 -2.66
N SER A 151 9.86 -4.08 -3.86
CA SER A 151 10.71 -3.39 -4.83
C SER A 151 10.62 -1.88 -4.74
N VAL A 152 9.67 -1.33 -3.95
CA VAL A 152 9.37 0.11 -3.87
C VAL A 152 9.90 0.76 -2.60
N VAL A 153 10.24 -0.02 -1.57
CA VAL A 153 10.77 0.48 -0.27
C VAL A 153 12.25 0.25 -0.13
#